data_df373c655f8df8d0d961bd608f3429ad
#
_entry.id   df373c655f8df8d0d961bd608f3429ad
#
_cell.length_a   1.000
_cell.length_b   1.000
_cell.length_c   1.000
_cell.angle_alpha   90.00
_cell.angle_beta   90.00
_cell.angle_gamma   90.00
#
_symmetry.space_group_name_H-M   'P 1'
#
loop_
_entity.id
_entity.type
_entity.pdbx_description
1 polymer ?
#
loop_
_entity_poly.entity_id
_entity_poly.type
_entity_poly.pdbx_seq_one_letter_code
_entity_poly.pdbx_strand_id
1 'polypeptide(L)'
;GRLVCPAILEGVDYDLRNTVFSYVPNTAESAFYGMAHGMEEYLREVKKRKIMKAGPGITEDQLDDILSIKPRIEKIAIKDAKLRTFITDDSQRNDLVAHVYDVTYGVIKPTDNLVIIGDSIVRGTTLKMSILKMMDRLKPKSIIIVSSAPQIRYPDCYGIDMAKLEGLVAFRAALELLKERGLYSIVDEVYIKCKQQENNKDSEVINFVTEIYAPFHPQEISNKIAE
;
A
#
# COMPACT_ATOMS: atom_id res chain seq x y z
N GLY A 1 1.69 1.50 11.03
CA GLY A 1 0.26 1.11 10.87
C GLY A 1 -0.72 2.16 11.38
N ARG A 2 -0.58 2.60 12.63
CA ARG A 2 -1.53 3.56 13.25
C ARG A 2 -1.67 4.88 12.47
N LEU A 3 -0.59 5.42 11.96
CA LEU A 3 -0.58 6.71 11.25
C LEU A 3 -1.31 6.68 9.89
N VAL A 4 -1.51 5.52 9.29
CA VAL A 4 -2.24 5.40 8.01
C VAL A 4 -3.76 5.26 8.20
N CYS A 5 -4.25 5.08 9.43
CA CYS A 5 -5.68 4.88 9.69
C CYS A 5 -6.58 6.02 9.17
N PRO A 6 -6.24 7.31 9.31
CA PRO A 6 -7.08 8.38 8.76
C PRO A 6 -7.28 8.26 7.24
N ALA A 7 -6.20 8.01 6.48
CA ALA A 7 -6.27 7.86 5.03
C ALA A 7 -7.06 6.60 4.62
N ILE A 8 -6.95 5.51 5.39
CA ILE A 8 -7.74 4.29 5.16
C ILE A 8 -9.22 4.57 5.41
N LEU A 9 -9.56 5.25 6.50
CA LEU A 9 -10.95 5.59 6.85
C LEU A 9 -11.61 6.44 5.75
N GLU A 10 -10.90 7.42 5.22
CA GLU A 10 -11.35 8.21 4.07
C GLU A 10 -11.54 7.33 2.82
N GLY A 11 -10.57 6.45 2.54
CA GLY A 11 -10.62 5.57 1.37
C GLY A 11 -11.75 4.53 1.38
N VAL A 12 -12.32 4.21 2.55
CA VAL A 12 -13.47 3.32 2.70
C VAL A 12 -14.76 4.08 3.06
N ASP A 13 -14.79 5.40 2.90
CA ASP A 13 -15.94 6.27 3.26
C ASP A 13 -16.44 6.03 4.70
N TYR A 14 -15.54 5.71 5.63
CA TYR A 14 -15.82 5.36 7.02
C TYR A 14 -16.75 4.15 7.21
N ASP A 15 -16.95 3.34 6.16
CA ASP A 15 -17.78 2.11 6.21
C ASP A 15 -16.98 0.91 6.76
N LEU A 16 -16.79 0.88 8.08
CA LEU A 16 -16.09 -0.21 8.75
C LEU A 16 -16.91 -1.51 8.85
N ARG A 17 -18.23 -1.47 8.63
CA ARG A 17 -19.08 -2.68 8.66
C ARG A 17 -18.86 -3.54 7.42
N ASN A 18 -18.69 -2.90 6.26
CA ASN A 18 -18.43 -3.57 4.99
C ASN A 18 -16.96 -3.43 4.56
N THR A 19 -16.05 -3.36 5.52
CA THR A 19 -14.61 -3.33 5.26
C THR A 19 -13.90 -4.43 6.01
N VAL A 20 -13.12 -5.22 5.29
CA VAL A 20 -12.24 -6.26 5.83
C VAL A 20 -10.80 -5.78 5.76
N PHE A 21 -10.08 -5.91 6.85
CA PHE A 21 -8.68 -5.55 6.99
C PHE A 21 -7.80 -6.78 7.02
N SER A 22 -6.77 -6.79 6.18
CA SER A 22 -5.79 -7.86 6.08
C SER A 22 -4.38 -7.32 5.82
N TYR A 23 -3.42 -8.21 5.68
CA TYR A 23 -2.03 -7.86 5.40
C TYR A 23 -1.34 -8.88 4.51
N VAL A 24 -0.24 -8.44 3.89
CA VAL A 24 0.66 -9.33 3.15
C VAL A 24 1.68 -9.92 4.12
N PRO A 25 1.64 -11.24 4.40
CA PRO A 25 2.64 -11.84 5.29
C PRO A 25 4.07 -11.78 4.67
N ASN A 26 5.14 -11.71 5.47
CA ASN A 26 5.15 -11.69 6.93
C ASN A 26 5.50 -10.30 7.48
N THR A 27 6.28 -9.50 6.73
CA THR A 27 6.93 -8.26 7.23
C THR A 27 5.91 -7.18 7.61
N ALA A 28 4.76 -7.12 6.93
CA ALA A 28 3.70 -6.15 7.22
C ALA A 28 2.91 -6.43 8.51
N GLU A 29 3.13 -7.56 9.18
CA GLU A 29 2.32 -7.97 10.33
C GLU A 29 2.35 -6.95 11.48
N SER A 30 3.51 -6.40 11.82
CA SER A 30 3.60 -5.40 12.89
C SER A 30 2.91 -4.07 12.52
N ALA A 31 2.97 -3.67 11.25
CA ALA A 31 2.23 -2.51 10.76
C ALA A 31 0.71 -2.76 10.77
N PHE A 32 0.30 -3.99 10.46
CA PHE A 32 -1.09 -4.42 10.53
C PHE A 32 -1.66 -4.34 11.95
N TYR A 33 -0.94 -4.83 12.96
CA TYR A 33 -1.38 -4.68 14.35
C TYR A 33 -1.47 -3.21 14.77
N GLY A 34 -0.55 -2.36 14.33
CA GLY A 34 -0.63 -0.92 14.54
C GLY A 34 -1.87 -0.29 13.90
N MET A 35 -2.24 -0.70 12.70
CA MET A 35 -3.46 -0.30 12.01
C MET A 35 -4.71 -0.78 12.77
N ALA A 36 -4.76 -2.06 13.15
CA ALA A 36 -5.88 -2.63 13.90
C ALA A 36 -6.14 -1.85 15.20
N HIS A 37 -5.08 -1.56 15.94
CA HIS A 37 -5.17 -0.75 17.17
C HIS A 37 -5.69 0.67 16.88
N GLY A 38 -5.21 1.32 15.83
CA GLY A 38 -5.72 2.64 15.43
C GLY A 38 -7.20 2.63 15.03
N MET A 39 -7.68 1.56 14.38
CA MET A 39 -9.10 1.38 14.05
C MET A 39 -9.96 1.17 15.31
N GLU A 40 -9.46 0.42 16.30
CA GLU A 40 -10.15 0.26 17.59
C GLU A 40 -10.23 1.58 18.35
N GLU A 41 -9.17 2.38 18.36
CA GLU A 41 -9.19 3.72 18.97
C GLU A 41 -10.22 4.63 18.31
N TYR A 42 -10.26 4.67 16.98
CA TYR A 42 -11.25 5.42 16.23
C TYR A 42 -12.68 4.96 16.58
N LEU A 43 -12.93 3.64 16.56
CA LEU A 43 -14.25 3.09 16.91
C LEU A 43 -14.66 3.39 18.35
N ARG A 44 -13.72 3.41 19.29
CA ARG A 44 -14.00 3.82 20.66
C ARG A 44 -14.57 5.24 20.72
N GLU A 45 -14.00 6.17 19.98
CA GLU A 45 -14.51 7.56 19.92
C GLU A 45 -15.87 7.65 19.19
N VAL A 46 -16.06 6.83 18.14
CA VAL A 46 -17.35 6.74 17.46
C VAL A 46 -18.44 6.20 18.39
N LYS A 47 -18.16 5.14 19.13
CA LYS A 47 -19.08 4.54 20.12
C LYS A 47 -19.45 5.54 21.21
N LYS A 48 -18.46 6.22 21.82
CA LYS A 48 -18.71 7.27 22.81
C LYS A 48 -19.67 8.34 22.28
N ARG A 49 -19.40 8.87 21.07
CA ARG A 49 -20.25 9.89 20.45
C ARG A 49 -21.68 9.39 20.22
N LYS A 50 -21.85 8.14 19.77
CA LYS A 50 -23.18 7.54 19.57
C LYS A 50 -23.95 7.40 20.88
N ILE A 51 -23.30 6.89 21.95
CA ILE A 51 -23.88 6.72 23.28
C ILE A 51 -24.29 8.09 23.85
N MET A 52 -23.38 9.07 23.80
CA MET A 52 -23.66 10.42 24.30
C MET A 52 -24.81 11.10 23.54
N LYS A 53 -24.92 10.86 22.22
CA LYS A 53 -26.01 11.39 21.40
C LYS A 53 -27.36 10.73 21.71
N ALA A 54 -27.38 9.44 22.04
CA ALA A 54 -28.59 8.71 22.43
C ALA A 54 -29.15 9.19 23.78
N GLY A 55 -28.26 9.63 24.69
CA GLY A 55 -28.67 10.20 25.99
C GLY A 55 -29.24 9.16 26.97
N PRO A 56 -29.95 9.62 28.03
CA PRO A 56 -30.46 8.74 29.08
C PRO A 56 -31.55 7.75 28.64
N GLY A 57 -32.09 7.90 27.45
CA GLY A 57 -33.17 7.05 26.91
C GLY A 57 -32.64 5.89 26.04
N ILE A 58 -31.34 5.65 26.01
CA ILE A 58 -30.76 4.54 25.27
C ILE A 58 -31.26 3.21 25.82
N THR A 59 -31.75 2.31 24.96
CA THR A 59 -32.13 0.95 25.35
C THR A 59 -30.92 0.02 25.40
N GLU A 60 -31.06 -1.10 26.11
CA GLU A 60 -30.02 -2.13 26.19
C GLU A 60 -29.63 -2.65 24.77
N ASP A 61 -30.62 -2.97 23.93
CA ASP A 61 -30.41 -3.40 22.55
C ASP A 61 -29.63 -2.39 21.72
N GLN A 62 -29.97 -1.09 21.86
CA GLN A 62 -29.26 -0.01 21.17
C GLN A 62 -27.80 0.14 21.66
N LEU A 63 -27.61 -0.05 22.98
CA LEU A 63 -26.27 -0.02 23.56
C LEU A 63 -25.42 -1.19 23.07
N ASP A 64 -25.98 -2.39 23.03
CA ASP A 64 -25.34 -3.59 22.53
C ASP A 64 -24.98 -3.47 21.04
N ASP A 65 -25.89 -2.94 20.23
CA ASP A 65 -25.62 -2.63 18.82
C ASP A 65 -24.41 -1.71 18.64
N ILE A 66 -24.33 -0.65 19.47
CA ILE A 66 -23.19 0.27 19.40
C ILE A 66 -21.91 -0.40 19.89
N LEU A 67 -21.97 -1.15 20.96
CA LEU A 67 -20.78 -1.82 21.55
C LEU A 67 -20.26 -2.96 20.68
N SER A 68 -21.14 -3.64 19.95
CA SER A 68 -20.77 -4.75 19.03
C SER A 68 -19.97 -4.32 17.81
N ILE A 69 -19.96 -3.02 17.45
CA ILE A 69 -19.21 -2.52 16.30
C ILE A 69 -17.71 -2.78 16.51
N LYS A 70 -17.10 -3.57 15.64
CA LYS A 70 -15.66 -3.87 15.65
C LYS A 70 -15.10 -3.88 14.24
N PRO A 71 -13.78 -3.62 14.03
CA PRO A 71 -13.18 -3.80 12.74
C PRO A 71 -13.17 -5.29 12.38
N ARG A 72 -13.44 -5.61 11.11
CA ARG A 72 -13.35 -6.98 10.59
C ARG A 72 -11.91 -7.25 10.18
N ILE A 73 -11.17 -7.88 11.08
CA ILE A 73 -9.74 -8.20 10.93
C ILE A 73 -9.63 -9.67 10.57
N GLU A 74 -9.08 -9.96 9.37
CA GLU A 74 -9.01 -11.31 8.84
C GLU A 74 -7.64 -11.60 8.22
N LYS A 75 -7.12 -12.78 8.46
CA LYS A 75 -5.92 -13.26 7.78
C LYS A 75 -6.31 -13.92 6.46
N ILE A 76 -6.34 -13.13 5.39
CA ILE A 76 -6.79 -13.60 4.08
C ILE A 76 -5.66 -14.28 3.31
N ALA A 77 -4.45 -13.71 3.33
CA ALA A 77 -3.29 -14.31 2.68
C ALA A 77 -2.45 -15.11 3.67
N ILE A 78 -2.14 -16.34 3.33
CA ILE A 78 -1.24 -17.22 4.10
C ILE A 78 -0.04 -17.52 3.21
N LYS A 79 1.15 -17.17 3.66
CA LYS A 79 2.39 -17.44 2.94
C LYS A 79 2.96 -18.79 3.34
N ASP A 80 3.31 -19.63 2.38
CA ASP A 80 4.07 -20.85 2.67
C ASP A 80 5.46 -20.46 3.21
N ALA A 81 5.77 -20.93 4.41
CA ALA A 81 7.02 -20.61 5.10
C ALA A 81 8.29 -21.12 4.38
N LYS A 82 8.14 -22.09 3.49
CA LYS A 82 9.28 -22.72 2.77
C LYS A 82 9.65 -22.00 1.49
N LEU A 83 8.78 -21.15 0.94
CA LEU A 83 8.99 -20.47 -0.33
C LEU A 83 9.40 -19.01 -0.14
N ARG A 84 10.63 -18.66 -0.59
CA ARG A 84 11.17 -17.29 -0.59
C ARG A 84 11.26 -16.78 -2.03
N THR A 85 10.36 -15.89 -2.42
CA THR A 85 10.21 -15.40 -3.80
C THR A 85 11.31 -14.46 -4.29
N PHE A 86 12.14 -13.93 -3.40
CA PHE A 86 13.17 -12.94 -3.74
C PHE A 86 14.58 -13.53 -3.99
N ILE A 87 14.72 -14.87 -3.91
CA ILE A 87 16.02 -15.56 -4.11
C ILE A 87 16.12 -16.22 -5.50
N THR A 88 15.04 -16.18 -6.31
CA THR A 88 15.00 -16.82 -7.64
C THR A 88 15.10 -15.80 -8.77
N ASP A 89 15.70 -16.21 -9.91
CA ASP A 89 15.80 -15.45 -11.14
C ASP A 89 14.41 -15.03 -11.67
N ASP A 90 14.35 -13.86 -12.31
CA ASP A 90 13.10 -13.21 -12.76
C ASP A 90 12.23 -14.09 -13.67
N SER A 91 12.80 -15.07 -14.39
CA SER A 91 12.07 -15.98 -15.29
C SER A 91 11.25 -17.05 -14.57
N GLN A 92 11.71 -17.52 -13.40
CA GLN A 92 11.02 -18.54 -12.59
C GLN A 92 10.15 -17.93 -11.49
N ARG A 93 10.29 -16.62 -11.25
CA ARG A 93 9.60 -15.90 -10.18
C ARG A 93 8.10 -15.83 -10.39
N ASN A 94 7.64 -15.72 -11.63
CA ASN A 94 6.20 -15.58 -11.95
C ASN A 94 5.39 -16.85 -11.61
N ASP A 95 5.93 -18.03 -11.84
CA ASP A 95 5.25 -19.30 -11.53
C ASP A 95 5.32 -19.63 -10.04
N LEU A 96 6.45 -19.35 -9.40
CA LEU A 96 6.63 -19.53 -7.95
C LEU A 96 5.72 -18.60 -7.13
N VAL A 97 5.56 -17.36 -7.56
CA VAL A 97 4.74 -16.36 -6.88
C VAL A 97 3.25 -16.75 -6.85
N ALA A 98 2.76 -17.47 -7.87
CA ALA A 98 1.38 -17.95 -7.92
C ALA A 98 1.07 -19.03 -6.87
N HIS A 99 2.09 -19.74 -6.37
CA HIS A 99 1.96 -20.85 -5.42
C HIS A 99 2.40 -20.50 -3.98
N VAL A 100 2.91 -19.29 -3.76
CA VAL A 100 3.48 -18.90 -2.44
C VAL A 100 2.40 -18.50 -1.44
N TYR A 101 1.23 -18.09 -1.92
CA TYR A 101 0.16 -17.60 -1.07
C TYR A 101 -1.12 -18.42 -1.26
N ASP A 102 -1.69 -18.89 -0.17
CA ASP A 102 -3.04 -19.41 -0.10
C ASP A 102 -4.02 -18.35 0.37
N VAL A 103 -5.29 -18.50 -0.01
CA VAL A 103 -6.36 -17.55 0.29
C VAL A 103 -7.49 -18.21 1.08
N THR A 104 -7.93 -17.54 2.13
CA THR A 104 -9.09 -17.94 2.90
C THR A 104 -10.38 -17.51 2.19
N TYR A 105 -11.13 -18.47 1.69
CA TYR A 105 -12.42 -18.24 1.03
C TYR A 105 -13.58 -18.09 2.02
N GLY A 106 -14.67 -17.45 1.58
CA GLY A 106 -15.91 -17.32 2.36
C GLY A 106 -15.95 -16.18 3.39
N VAL A 107 -14.84 -15.46 3.56
CA VAL A 107 -14.73 -14.35 4.50
C VAL A 107 -15.14 -13.01 3.89
N ILE A 108 -14.86 -12.83 2.59
CA ILE A 108 -15.15 -11.62 1.82
C ILE A 108 -16.49 -11.76 1.10
N LYS A 109 -17.31 -10.73 1.18
CA LYS A 109 -18.57 -10.60 0.44
C LYS A 109 -18.39 -9.63 -0.74
N PRO A 110 -19.20 -9.74 -1.81
CA PRO A 110 -19.13 -8.81 -2.94
C PRO A 110 -19.44 -7.33 -2.58
N THR A 111 -20.02 -7.10 -1.41
CA THR A 111 -20.29 -5.76 -0.88
C THR A 111 -19.14 -5.18 -0.06
N ASP A 112 -18.13 -6.00 0.26
CA ASP A 112 -17.05 -5.60 1.15
C ASP A 112 -15.94 -4.85 0.41
N ASN A 113 -15.40 -3.82 1.04
CA ASN A 113 -14.10 -3.26 0.71
C ASN A 113 -13.02 -4.15 1.35
N LEU A 114 -11.95 -4.42 0.63
CA LEU A 114 -10.82 -5.18 1.13
C LEU A 114 -9.59 -4.27 1.25
N VAL A 115 -9.17 -4.00 2.47
CA VAL A 115 -7.96 -3.22 2.78
C VAL A 115 -6.82 -4.16 3.11
N ILE A 116 -5.71 -4.06 2.36
CA ILE A 116 -4.53 -4.91 2.54
C ILE A 116 -3.33 -4.02 2.81
N ILE A 117 -2.72 -4.19 3.97
CA ILE A 117 -1.47 -3.51 4.30
C ILE A 117 -0.25 -4.35 3.88
N GLY A 118 0.67 -3.73 3.14
CA GLY A 118 1.99 -4.26 2.82
C GLY A 118 3.09 -3.50 3.56
N ASP A 119 4.30 -4.04 3.54
CA ASP A 119 5.49 -3.38 4.10
C ASP A 119 5.96 -2.23 3.21
N SER A 120 6.17 -2.50 1.92
CA SER A 120 6.60 -1.52 0.93
C SER A 120 6.17 -1.93 -0.48
N ILE A 121 6.08 -0.95 -1.38
CA ILE A 121 5.89 -1.18 -2.82
C ILE A 121 7.13 -0.65 -3.54
N VAL A 122 8.01 -1.58 -3.95
CA VAL A 122 9.26 -1.24 -4.67
C VAL A 122 9.02 -1.26 -6.17
N ARG A 123 8.87 -2.46 -6.74
CA ARG A 123 8.65 -2.67 -8.18
C ARG A 123 7.17 -2.81 -8.55
N GLY A 124 6.32 -3.14 -7.60
CA GLY A 124 4.91 -3.45 -7.80
C GLY A 124 4.63 -4.80 -8.45
N THR A 125 5.65 -5.54 -8.90
CA THR A 125 5.49 -6.79 -9.65
C THR A 125 4.79 -7.86 -8.82
N THR A 126 5.26 -8.13 -7.59
CA THR A 126 4.63 -9.12 -6.69
C THR A 126 3.19 -8.73 -6.37
N LEU A 127 2.95 -7.44 -6.15
CA LEU A 127 1.61 -6.92 -5.89
C LEU A 127 0.68 -7.19 -7.08
N LYS A 128 1.08 -6.77 -8.29
CA LYS A 128 0.28 -6.88 -9.51
C LYS A 128 0.08 -8.33 -9.97
N MET A 129 1.16 -9.09 -10.01
CA MET A 129 1.14 -10.43 -10.61
C MET A 129 0.59 -11.51 -9.69
N SER A 130 0.64 -11.31 -8.38
CA SER A 130 0.24 -12.29 -7.38
C SER A 130 -0.88 -11.78 -6.49
N ILE A 131 -0.59 -10.81 -5.63
CA ILE A 131 -1.51 -10.38 -4.55
C ILE A 131 -2.84 -9.89 -5.13
N LEU A 132 -2.84 -8.95 -6.07
CA LEU A 132 -4.06 -8.40 -6.64
C LEU A 132 -4.86 -9.47 -7.39
N LYS A 133 -4.21 -10.30 -8.23
CA LYS A 133 -4.91 -11.39 -8.95
C LYS A 133 -5.56 -12.39 -8.00
N MET A 134 -4.91 -12.68 -6.89
CA MET A 134 -5.42 -13.61 -5.89
C MET A 134 -6.60 -13.00 -5.13
N MET A 135 -6.50 -11.72 -4.75
CA MET A 135 -7.58 -11.02 -4.03
C MET A 135 -8.78 -10.75 -4.93
N ASP A 136 -8.58 -10.52 -6.22
CA ASP A 136 -9.65 -10.34 -7.21
C ASP A 136 -10.55 -11.60 -7.33
N ARG A 137 -9.99 -12.79 -7.11
CA ARG A 137 -10.78 -14.05 -7.07
C ARG A 137 -11.82 -14.07 -5.95
N LEU A 138 -11.64 -13.29 -4.90
CA LEU A 138 -12.60 -13.15 -3.80
C LEU A 138 -13.75 -12.20 -4.16
N LYS A 139 -13.64 -11.48 -5.28
CA LYS A 139 -14.64 -10.54 -5.82
C LYS A 139 -15.13 -9.52 -4.80
N PRO A 140 -14.25 -8.79 -4.10
CA PRO A 140 -14.66 -7.71 -3.24
C PRO A 140 -15.23 -6.54 -4.06
N LYS A 141 -15.96 -5.63 -3.41
CA LYS A 141 -16.42 -4.38 -4.01
C LYS A 141 -15.24 -3.51 -4.48
N SER A 142 -14.19 -3.44 -3.66
CA SER A 142 -12.95 -2.71 -3.96
C SER A 142 -11.77 -3.33 -3.23
N ILE A 143 -10.55 -3.11 -3.76
CA ILE A 143 -9.29 -3.50 -3.12
C ILE A 143 -8.48 -2.23 -2.88
N ILE A 144 -8.14 -1.96 -1.64
CA ILE A 144 -7.32 -0.83 -1.22
C ILE A 144 -5.98 -1.36 -0.70
N ILE A 145 -4.91 -1.01 -1.38
CA ILE A 145 -3.55 -1.37 -0.97
C ILE A 145 -2.94 -0.24 -0.18
N VAL A 146 -2.44 -0.57 1.00
CA VAL A 146 -1.78 0.37 1.91
C VAL A 146 -0.32 -0.03 2.08
N SER A 147 0.60 0.86 1.78
CA SER A 147 2.02 0.67 2.10
C SER A 147 2.34 1.28 3.46
N SER A 148 2.97 0.52 4.35
CA SER A 148 3.41 1.03 5.64
C SER A 148 4.71 1.83 5.56
N ALA A 149 5.45 1.69 4.44
CA ALA A 149 6.60 2.51 4.11
C ALA A 149 6.22 3.65 3.14
N PRO A 150 6.95 4.76 3.12
CA PRO A 150 6.79 5.79 2.10
C PRO A 150 7.16 5.25 0.71
N GLN A 151 6.84 6.03 -0.33
CA GLN A 151 7.23 5.70 -1.71
C GLN A 151 8.75 5.55 -1.82
N ILE A 152 9.21 4.45 -2.39
CA ILE A 152 10.63 4.21 -2.69
C ILE A 152 10.94 4.90 -4.02
N ARG A 153 11.60 6.05 -3.94
CA ARG A 153 11.86 6.96 -5.07
C ARG A 153 13.28 6.88 -5.62
N TYR A 154 14.22 6.41 -4.80
CA TYR A 154 15.64 6.39 -5.13
C TYR A 154 16.23 5.01 -4.95
N PRO A 155 17.22 4.63 -5.77
CA PRO A 155 17.93 3.37 -5.60
C PRO A 155 18.63 3.30 -4.23
N ASP A 156 18.74 2.07 -3.73
CA ASP A 156 19.52 1.75 -2.54
C ASP A 156 20.47 0.59 -2.87
N CYS A 157 21.74 0.75 -2.58
CA CYS A 157 22.76 -0.24 -2.85
C CYS A 157 22.69 -1.46 -1.92
N TYR A 158 21.98 -1.36 -0.81
CA TYR A 158 21.81 -2.44 0.16
C TYR A 158 20.67 -3.42 -0.22
N GLY A 159 19.66 -2.96 -0.92
CA GLY A 159 18.51 -3.76 -1.31
C GLY A 159 18.66 -4.39 -2.70
N ILE A 160 18.55 -5.71 -2.81
CA ILE A 160 18.67 -6.46 -4.09
C ILE A 160 17.68 -5.91 -5.14
N ASP A 161 16.44 -5.63 -4.73
CA ASP A 161 15.37 -5.17 -5.62
C ASP A 161 15.34 -3.64 -5.82
N MET A 162 16.22 -2.90 -5.18
CA MET A 162 16.22 -1.43 -5.14
C MET A 162 17.42 -0.80 -5.84
N ALA A 163 18.30 -1.61 -6.46
CA ALA A 163 19.55 -1.13 -7.03
C ALA A 163 19.39 -0.32 -8.32
N LYS A 164 18.27 -0.50 -9.05
CA LYS A 164 18.03 0.14 -10.36
C LYS A 164 16.84 1.06 -10.30
N LEU A 165 17.04 2.32 -10.69
CA LEU A 165 16.00 3.36 -10.71
C LEU A 165 14.81 2.99 -11.59
N GLU A 166 15.05 2.42 -12.77
CA GLU A 166 14.02 1.97 -13.73
C GLU A 166 13.09 0.89 -13.17
N GLY A 167 13.55 0.11 -12.19
CA GLY A 167 12.76 -0.90 -11.50
C GLY A 167 11.75 -0.34 -10.50
N LEU A 168 11.93 0.89 -10.03
CA LEU A 168 11.09 1.51 -9.02
C LEU A 168 9.74 1.94 -9.60
N VAL A 169 8.64 1.45 -9.02
CA VAL A 169 7.28 1.78 -9.51
C VAL A 169 6.99 3.28 -9.39
N ALA A 170 7.47 3.94 -8.32
CA ALA A 170 7.30 5.38 -8.14
C ALA A 170 8.02 6.19 -9.23
N PHE A 171 9.19 5.74 -9.70
CA PHE A 171 9.91 6.38 -10.78
C PHE A 171 9.15 6.23 -12.11
N ARG A 172 8.67 5.05 -12.42
CA ARG A 172 7.86 4.81 -13.63
C ARG A 172 6.58 5.64 -13.63
N ALA A 173 5.89 5.73 -12.49
CA ALA A 173 4.70 6.57 -12.34
C ALA A 173 5.03 8.06 -12.57
N ALA A 174 6.15 8.55 -12.03
CA ALA A 174 6.58 9.94 -12.24
C ALA A 174 6.90 10.22 -13.74
N LEU A 175 7.55 9.28 -14.43
CA LEU A 175 7.81 9.42 -15.89
C LEU A 175 6.52 9.48 -16.69
N GLU A 176 5.52 8.65 -16.39
CA GLU A 176 4.21 8.70 -17.07
C GLU A 176 3.50 10.03 -16.79
N LEU A 177 3.49 10.52 -15.55
CA LEU A 177 2.94 11.83 -15.22
C LEU A 177 3.64 12.98 -15.95
N LEU A 178 4.98 12.93 -16.12
CA LEU A 178 5.72 13.93 -16.90
C LEU A 178 5.29 13.91 -18.38
N LYS A 179 5.09 12.73 -18.98
CA LYS A 179 4.58 12.59 -20.34
C LYS A 179 3.18 13.17 -20.48
N GLU A 180 2.27 12.83 -19.59
CA GLU A 180 0.89 13.33 -19.60
C GLU A 180 0.79 14.85 -19.49
N ARG A 181 1.74 15.47 -18.77
CA ARG A 181 1.80 16.94 -18.61
C ARG A 181 2.65 17.66 -19.65
N GLY A 182 3.25 16.93 -20.60
CA GLY A 182 4.14 17.54 -21.60
C GLY A 182 5.46 18.06 -21.01
N LEU A 183 5.89 17.55 -19.85
CA LEU A 183 7.08 17.97 -19.11
C LEU A 183 8.25 16.97 -19.26
N TYR A 184 8.22 16.12 -20.26
CA TYR A 184 9.21 15.04 -20.39
C TYR A 184 10.64 15.54 -20.64
N SER A 185 10.82 16.78 -21.11
CA SER A 185 12.13 17.42 -21.27
C SER A 185 12.95 17.46 -19.96
N ILE A 186 12.28 17.47 -18.80
CA ILE A 186 12.93 17.40 -17.49
C ILE A 186 13.81 16.14 -17.37
N VAL A 187 13.39 15.03 -17.98
CA VAL A 187 14.16 13.77 -17.94
C VAL A 187 15.48 13.93 -18.68
N ASP A 188 15.45 14.56 -19.85
CA ASP A 188 16.65 14.81 -20.66
C ASP A 188 17.61 15.79 -19.95
N GLU A 189 17.08 16.83 -19.35
CA GLU A 189 17.85 17.80 -18.56
C GLU A 189 18.55 17.12 -17.37
N VAL A 190 17.81 16.29 -16.61
CA VAL A 190 18.35 15.52 -15.48
C VAL A 190 19.42 14.56 -15.94
N TYR A 191 19.21 13.87 -17.08
CA TYR A 191 20.20 12.96 -17.65
C TYR A 191 21.52 13.71 -17.98
N ILE A 192 21.42 14.88 -18.64
CA ILE A 192 22.58 15.70 -18.96
C ILE A 192 23.32 16.13 -17.69
N LYS A 193 22.62 16.61 -16.66
CA LYS A 193 23.21 17.01 -15.37
C LYS A 193 23.94 15.84 -14.71
N CYS A 194 23.31 14.65 -14.69
CA CYS A 194 23.94 13.45 -14.12
C CYS A 194 25.23 13.08 -14.89
N LYS A 195 25.21 13.15 -16.21
CA LYS A 195 26.39 12.86 -17.05
C LYS A 195 27.52 13.89 -16.86
N GLN A 196 27.19 15.14 -16.69
CA GLN A 196 28.19 16.19 -16.38
C GLN A 196 28.83 15.95 -15.02
N GLN A 197 28.03 15.56 -14.01
CA GLN A 197 28.52 15.26 -12.67
C GLN A 197 29.41 13.99 -12.66
N GLU A 198 29.07 12.95 -13.42
CA GLU A 198 29.88 11.72 -13.55
C GLU A 198 31.31 12.02 -14.04
N ASN A 199 31.44 13.02 -14.94
CA ASN A 199 32.72 13.45 -15.49
C ASN A 199 33.52 14.38 -14.56
N ASN A 200 32.91 14.95 -13.51
CA ASN A 200 33.54 15.87 -12.56
C ASN A 200 33.62 15.24 -11.16
N LYS A 201 34.61 14.38 -10.96
CA LYS A 201 34.79 13.58 -9.73
C LYS A 201 35.11 14.40 -8.46
N ASP A 202 35.55 15.65 -8.62
CA ASP A 202 35.94 16.51 -7.51
C ASP A 202 34.75 17.37 -6.99
N SER A 203 33.59 17.28 -7.60
CA SER A 203 32.38 18.00 -7.17
C SER A 203 31.58 17.23 -6.14
N GLU A 204 30.85 17.96 -5.28
CA GLU A 204 29.86 17.37 -4.39
C GLU A 204 28.79 16.63 -5.19
N VAL A 205 28.44 15.41 -4.75
CA VAL A 205 27.43 14.58 -5.43
C VAL A 205 26.04 15.12 -5.14
N ILE A 206 25.36 15.62 -6.19
CA ILE A 206 24.00 16.15 -6.13
C ILE A 206 23.03 15.11 -6.71
N ASN A 207 21.93 14.86 -6.03
CA ASN A 207 20.88 13.97 -6.53
C ASN A 207 19.91 14.75 -7.46
N PHE A 208 20.24 14.87 -8.73
CA PHE A 208 19.40 15.53 -9.73
C PHE A 208 18.08 14.78 -10.03
N VAL A 209 17.96 13.51 -9.69
CA VAL A 209 16.72 12.74 -9.87
C VAL A 209 15.55 13.32 -9.05
N THR A 210 15.84 14.12 -8.03
CA THR A 210 14.82 14.86 -7.27
C THR A 210 13.97 15.76 -8.17
N GLU A 211 14.53 16.31 -9.25
CA GLU A 211 13.83 17.20 -10.19
C GLU A 211 12.71 16.47 -10.96
N ILE A 212 12.83 15.16 -11.18
CA ILE A 212 11.80 14.33 -11.81
C ILE A 212 10.52 14.28 -10.96
N TYR A 213 10.68 14.29 -9.64
CA TYR A 213 9.56 14.23 -8.70
C TYR A 213 9.02 15.60 -8.28
N ALA A 214 9.81 16.66 -8.48
CA ALA A 214 9.49 18.01 -8.01
C ALA A 214 8.14 18.58 -8.51
N PRO A 215 7.68 18.30 -9.76
CA PRO A 215 6.40 18.78 -10.25
C PRO A 215 5.16 18.16 -9.60
N PHE A 216 5.32 17.11 -8.77
CA PHE A 216 4.21 16.27 -8.30
C PHE A 216 4.08 16.24 -6.78
N HIS A 217 2.84 16.34 -6.32
CA HIS A 217 2.53 15.97 -4.95
C HIS A 217 2.66 14.44 -4.75
N PRO A 218 3.13 13.94 -3.59
CA PRO A 218 3.24 12.50 -3.33
C PRO A 218 1.97 11.70 -3.63
N GLN A 219 0.80 12.28 -3.38
CA GLN A 219 -0.48 11.63 -3.65
C GLN A 219 -0.73 11.39 -5.14
N GLU A 220 -0.30 12.30 -6.02
CA GLU A 220 -0.45 12.14 -7.47
C GLU A 220 0.36 10.93 -7.98
N ILE A 221 1.58 10.76 -7.44
CA ILE A 221 2.40 9.59 -7.76
C ILE A 221 1.74 8.30 -7.22
N SER A 222 1.17 8.32 -6.00
CA SER A 222 0.45 7.17 -5.45
C SER A 222 -0.77 6.81 -6.29
N ASN A 223 -1.54 7.80 -6.74
CA ASN A 223 -2.69 7.58 -7.60
C ASN A 223 -2.26 6.95 -8.93
N LYS A 224 -1.16 7.45 -9.53
CA LYS A 224 -0.62 6.89 -10.78
C LYS A 224 -0.07 5.48 -10.62
N ILE A 225 0.44 5.11 -9.44
CA ILE A 225 0.85 3.73 -9.14
C ILE A 225 -0.35 2.79 -9.10
N ALA A 226 -1.53 3.28 -8.70
CA ALA A 226 -2.76 2.50 -8.58
C ALA A 226 -3.47 2.23 -9.93
N GLU A 227 -3.15 2.98 -11.00
CA GLU A 227 -3.62 2.76 -12.37
C GLU A 227 -2.86 1.59 -13.04
#